data_f96bfc5bc7fdedcde59545d60680c586
#
_entry.id   f96bfc5bc7fdedcde59545d60680c586
#
_cell.length_a   1.000
_cell.length_b   1.000
_cell.length_c   1.000
_cell.angle_alpha   90.00
_cell.angle_beta   90.00
_cell.angle_gamma   90.00
#
_symmetry.space_group_name_H-M   'P 1'
#
loop_
_entity.id
_entity.type
_entity.pdbx_description
1 polymer ?
#
loop_
_entity_poly.entity_id
_entity_poly.type
_entity_poly.pdbx_seq_one_letter_code
_entity_poly.pdbx_strand_id
1 'polypeptide(L)'
;MKKILLLLCSLLPMVLHAQMPDAPERSEGGGPYDRLIIHGVHLIDGTGSPATGPVDVVVEGNVIRSIRTVGYPGLPINDRRRPQADENTEVIDATGMYMLPGFFDMHAHTGGGAQGTTPEYVYKLWLAHGITSIREPGSGNGMEWTLRHKELSKKNEITAPRISAWIGFGNGFGRPIITPEDAREWVKMIDDAGADGIKFFGASPEVYAAAIDEANKRGLGTMTHHAQTRVVYNNALRSAQLGLTSMTHWYGLPEALFEDRIIQDYPLDYNYNNEQHRFEEAGKLWAQAAKPHSEKWNAVMNEMLELDFTLNPTFTIYEANRSLMTQRRAEWHERYTLPSLWRFYEPSRISHGSYWLDWGTEQEIAWKENFRLWMEFVNEYKNRGGRVTLGSDAGYIYKLYGFGYIQEMELMREAGFHPLEIFQSASLKGAEVLGVAGQLGTIEVGKLADMVIVDANPMANLKVLFGTGSILVNEENEVTRHGGVVYTIKDGIVFDAKALLKDVEEMVKTAKVNEGFEITQPGLDY
;
A
#
# COMPACT_ATOMS: atom_id res chain seq x y z
N MET A 1 -39.92 -43.96 -40.22
CA MET A 1 -39.73 -43.20 -38.98
C MET A 1 -38.37 -42.52 -39.00
N LYS A 2 -38.31 -41.25 -39.40
CA LYS A 2 -37.06 -40.44 -39.46
C LYS A 2 -36.82 -39.81 -38.08
N LYS A 3 -35.71 -40.14 -37.43
CA LYS A 3 -35.25 -39.49 -36.20
C LYS A 3 -34.61 -38.18 -36.57
N ILE A 4 -35.21 -37.07 -36.15
CA ILE A 4 -34.62 -35.72 -36.23
C ILE A 4 -33.76 -35.57 -35.01
N LEU A 5 -32.42 -35.41 -35.23
CA LEU A 5 -31.44 -35.09 -34.18
C LEU A 5 -31.42 -33.57 -34.04
N LEU A 6 -32.00 -33.03 -32.96
CA LEU A 6 -31.86 -31.62 -32.60
C LEU A 6 -30.49 -31.40 -31.99
N LEU A 7 -29.61 -30.69 -32.71
CA LEU A 7 -28.36 -30.16 -32.18
C LEU A 7 -28.70 -28.91 -31.36
N LEU A 8 -28.73 -29.03 -30.02
CA LEU A 8 -28.72 -27.86 -29.13
C LEU A 8 -27.29 -27.27 -29.11
N CYS A 9 -27.07 -26.24 -29.91
CA CYS A 9 -25.92 -25.36 -29.71
C CYS A 9 -26.16 -24.54 -28.43
N SER A 10 -25.52 -24.95 -27.34
CA SER A 10 -25.40 -24.13 -26.14
C SER A 10 -24.50 -22.93 -26.45
N LEU A 11 -25.11 -21.80 -26.76
CA LEU A 11 -24.43 -20.49 -26.69
C LEU A 11 -24.10 -20.20 -25.22
N LEU A 12 -22.90 -20.56 -24.78
CA LEU A 12 -22.33 -19.95 -23.59
C LEU A 12 -22.16 -18.46 -23.91
N PRO A 13 -22.71 -17.56 -23.09
CA PRO A 13 -22.36 -16.15 -23.22
C PRO A 13 -20.86 -16.01 -22.94
N MET A 14 -20.07 -15.67 -23.96
CA MET A 14 -18.76 -15.08 -23.74
C MET A 14 -19.01 -13.79 -22.96
N VAL A 15 -18.77 -13.82 -21.67
CA VAL A 15 -18.61 -12.59 -20.88
C VAL A 15 -17.31 -11.99 -21.37
N LEU A 16 -17.43 -11.10 -22.35
CA LEU A 16 -16.35 -10.16 -22.68
C LEU A 16 -16.10 -9.35 -21.39
N HIS A 17 -15.07 -9.70 -20.65
CA HIS A 17 -14.54 -8.81 -19.63
C HIS A 17 -14.05 -7.58 -20.40
N ALA A 18 -14.80 -6.48 -20.32
CA ALA A 18 -14.34 -5.22 -20.86
C ALA A 18 -12.99 -4.90 -20.20
N GLN A 19 -11.97 -4.69 -21.02
CA GLN A 19 -10.66 -4.30 -20.53
C GLN A 19 -10.81 -3.02 -19.72
N MET A 20 -10.16 -2.93 -18.56
CA MET A 20 -10.17 -1.71 -17.75
C MET A 20 -9.66 -0.54 -18.59
N PRO A 21 -10.41 0.58 -18.67
CA PRO A 21 -9.96 1.75 -19.40
C PRO A 21 -8.68 2.34 -18.79
N ASP A 22 -7.93 3.07 -19.58
CA ASP A 22 -6.81 3.84 -19.06
C ASP A 22 -7.29 5.01 -18.21
N ALA A 23 -6.43 5.50 -17.32
CA ALA A 23 -6.64 6.78 -16.68
C ALA A 23 -6.68 7.90 -17.74
N PRO A 24 -7.47 8.96 -17.54
CA PRO A 24 -7.46 10.09 -18.45
C PRO A 24 -6.09 10.78 -18.49
N GLU A 25 -5.84 11.52 -19.58
CA GLU A 25 -4.66 12.39 -19.67
C GLU A 25 -4.64 13.36 -18.48
N ARG A 26 -3.44 13.66 -17.99
CA ARG A 26 -3.25 14.52 -16.83
C ARG A 26 -3.75 15.93 -17.10
N SER A 27 -4.69 16.36 -16.31
CA SER A 27 -5.21 17.73 -16.28
C SER A 27 -4.92 18.45 -14.95
N GLU A 28 -4.51 17.70 -13.93
CA GLU A 28 -4.22 18.21 -12.59
C GLU A 28 -2.72 18.41 -12.36
N GLY A 29 -2.41 19.26 -11.40
CA GLY A 29 -1.05 19.59 -10.99
C GLY A 29 -0.35 20.61 -11.90
N GLY A 30 0.41 21.50 -11.29
CA GLY A 30 1.25 22.48 -11.94
C GLY A 30 2.70 22.02 -12.05
N GLY A 31 3.39 22.42 -13.12
CA GLY A 31 4.81 22.09 -13.32
C GLY A 31 5.05 20.81 -14.17
N PRO A 32 6.28 20.23 -14.17
CA PRO A 32 7.41 20.76 -13.40
C PRO A 32 7.78 22.18 -13.84
N TYR A 33 8.10 23.04 -12.90
CA TYR A 33 8.50 24.41 -13.14
C TYR A 33 10.00 24.49 -13.46
N ASP A 34 10.44 25.49 -14.24
CA ASP A 34 11.86 25.76 -14.43
C ASP A 34 12.54 25.94 -13.06
N ARG A 35 11.83 26.63 -12.16
CA ARG A 35 12.25 26.81 -10.78
C ARG A 35 11.05 26.93 -9.85
N LEU A 36 11.05 26.15 -8.78
CA LEU A 36 10.09 26.18 -7.68
C LEU A 36 10.83 26.46 -6.37
N ILE A 37 10.34 27.41 -5.59
CA ILE A 37 10.82 27.66 -4.22
C ILE A 37 9.70 27.36 -3.24
N ILE A 38 9.96 26.48 -2.28
CA ILE A 38 9.05 26.18 -1.18
C ILE A 38 9.61 26.81 0.09
N HIS A 39 8.87 27.76 0.63
CA HIS A 39 9.32 28.61 1.71
C HIS A 39 8.97 28.07 3.10
N GLY A 40 9.95 28.13 4.05
CA GLY A 40 9.72 28.16 5.48
C GLY A 40 9.24 26.88 6.14
N VAL A 41 9.45 25.72 5.50
CA VAL A 41 8.99 24.43 6.01
C VAL A 41 9.82 23.90 7.17
N HIS A 42 9.20 23.08 8.03
CA HIS A 42 9.89 22.14 8.91
C HIS A 42 10.14 20.84 8.13
N LEU A 43 11.39 20.49 7.93
CA LEU A 43 11.80 19.37 7.09
C LEU A 43 11.99 18.10 7.94
N ILE A 44 11.28 17.02 7.61
CA ILE A 44 11.51 15.65 8.03
C ILE A 44 12.05 14.92 6.80
N ASP A 45 13.36 14.71 6.73
CA ASP A 45 14.05 14.31 5.50
C ASP A 45 13.90 12.84 5.09
N GLY A 46 13.30 11.99 5.95
CA GLY A 46 13.10 10.56 5.70
C GLY A 46 14.28 9.67 6.11
N THR A 47 15.39 10.26 6.60
CA THR A 47 16.56 9.48 7.05
C THR A 47 16.40 8.87 8.46
N GLY A 48 15.35 9.27 9.20
CA GLY A 48 15.18 8.98 10.63
C GLY A 48 15.75 10.07 11.52
N SER A 49 16.32 11.12 10.94
CA SER A 49 16.82 12.30 11.66
C SER A 49 15.66 13.16 12.19
N PRO A 50 15.86 13.88 13.31
CA PRO A 50 14.87 14.84 13.80
C PRO A 50 14.54 15.93 12.76
N ALA A 51 13.32 16.47 12.84
CA ALA A 51 12.91 17.57 11.99
C ALA A 51 13.83 18.78 12.14
N THR A 52 14.14 19.44 11.03
CA THR A 52 14.92 20.68 10.94
C THR A 52 14.10 21.80 10.33
N GLY A 53 14.42 23.05 10.65
CA GLY A 53 13.70 24.18 10.03
C GLY A 53 13.66 25.44 10.92
N PRO A 54 13.09 26.55 10.38
CA PRO A 54 12.51 26.63 9.03
C PRO A 54 13.59 26.60 7.93
N VAL A 55 13.29 25.87 6.84
CA VAL A 55 14.14 25.80 5.65
C VAL A 55 13.35 26.22 4.40
N ASP A 56 14.05 26.77 3.41
CA ASP A 56 13.55 26.94 2.06
C ASP A 56 14.15 25.87 1.15
N VAL A 57 13.30 25.24 0.34
CA VAL A 57 13.69 24.18 -0.62
C VAL A 57 13.54 24.71 -2.03
N VAL A 58 14.59 24.56 -2.86
CA VAL A 58 14.59 24.94 -4.27
C VAL A 58 14.59 23.68 -5.13
N VAL A 59 13.65 23.62 -6.07
CA VAL A 59 13.55 22.59 -7.09
C VAL A 59 13.75 23.24 -8.46
N GLU A 60 14.53 22.61 -9.34
CA GLU A 60 14.66 23.00 -10.74
C GLU A 60 14.25 21.82 -11.62
N GLY A 61 13.22 22.04 -12.43
CA GLY A 61 12.56 20.94 -13.12
C GLY A 61 12.02 19.93 -12.12
N ASN A 62 12.58 18.73 -12.11
CA ASN A 62 12.18 17.65 -11.19
C ASN A 62 13.23 17.31 -10.11
N VAL A 63 14.29 18.14 -9.93
CA VAL A 63 15.41 17.84 -9.04
C VAL A 63 15.53 18.87 -7.91
N ILE A 64 15.72 18.39 -6.68
CA ILE A 64 16.02 19.23 -5.52
C ILE A 64 17.42 19.84 -5.67
N ARG A 65 17.52 21.16 -5.77
CA ARG A 65 18.80 21.88 -5.99
C ARG A 65 19.43 22.44 -4.75
N SER A 66 18.62 22.90 -3.80
CA SER A 66 19.16 23.38 -2.53
C SER A 66 18.14 23.30 -1.41
N ILE A 67 18.64 23.14 -0.19
CA ILE A 67 17.90 23.20 1.07
C ILE A 67 18.63 24.19 1.95
N ARG A 68 17.98 25.30 2.34
CA ARG A 68 18.62 26.40 3.06
C ARG A 68 17.90 26.69 4.37
N THR A 69 18.62 26.66 5.47
CA THR A 69 18.13 27.18 6.76
C THR A 69 17.92 28.67 6.68
N VAL A 70 16.70 29.13 6.88
CA VAL A 70 16.33 30.57 6.76
C VAL A 70 15.97 31.22 8.09
N GLY A 71 15.93 30.43 9.18
CA GLY A 71 15.63 30.94 10.51
C GLY A 71 15.89 29.88 11.58
N TYR A 72 15.36 30.15 12.77
CA TYR A 72 15.39 29.23 13.90
C TYR A 72 14.00 29.19 14.53
N PRO A 73 13.59 28.07 15.14
CA PRO A 73 12.28 27.97 15.79
C PRO A 73 12.04 29.09 16.78
N GLY A 74 10.86 29.73 16.70
CA GLY A 74 10.48 30.83 17.58
C GLY A 74 11.13 32.19 17.28
N LEU A 75 11.95 32.30 16.23
CA LEU A 75 12.52 33.58 15.76
C LEU A 75 11.98 33.93 14.37
N PRO A 76 11.94 35.24 14.03
CA PRO A 76 11.58 35.65 12.69
C PRO A 76 12.50 35.06 11.62
N ILE A 77 11.93 34.74 10.47
CA ILE A 77 12.70 34.28 9.31
C ILE A 77 13.62 35.37 8.82
N ASN A 78 14.83 35.00 8.43
CA ASN A 78 15.83 35.93 7.89
C ASN A 78 15.74 35.96 6.36
N ASP A 79 15.04 36.96 5.83
CA ASP A 79 14.83 37.13 4.38
C ASP A 79 16.13 37.24 3.55
N ARG A 80 17.22 37.67 4.16
CA ARG A 80 18.54 37.73 3.47
C ARG A 80 19.11 36.34 3.17
N ARG A 81 18.62 35.31 3.84
CA ARG A 81 19.01 33.90 3.61
C ARG A 81 18.13 33.19 2.58
N ARG A 82 16.97 33.77 2.24
CA ARG A 82 16.06 33.15 1.28
C ARG A 82 16.67 33.09 -0.12
N PRO A 83 16.42 32.03 -0.88
CA PRO A 83 16.65 32.00 -2.31
C PRO A 83 15.85 33.13 -2.97
N GLN A 84 16.49 33.84 -3.93
CA GLN A 84 15.79 34.89 -4.65
C GLN A 84 14.91 34.27 -5.74
N ALA A 85 13.67 34.72 -5.85
CA ALA A 85 12.78 34.41 -6.95
C ALA A 85 13.04 35.40 -8.13
N ASP A 86 12.86 34.92 -9.33
CA ASP A 86 12.83 35.71 -10.57
C ASP A 86 11.44 35.55 -11.24
N GLU A 87 11.27 36.12 -12.42
CA GLU A 87 9.99 36.11 -13.14
C GLU A 87 9.52 34.72 -13.58
N ASN A 88 10.43 33.74 -13.64
CA ASN A 88 10.14 32.34 -14.02
C ASN A 88 10.06 31.40 -12.80
N THR A 89 10.09 31.96 -11.60
CA THR A 89 10.09 31.19 -10.36
C THR A 89 8.67 31.08 -9.80
N GLU A 90 8.19 29.85 -9.64
CA GLU A 90 6.99 29.58 -8.84
C GLU A 90 7.38 29.55 -7.35
N VAL A 91 6.52 30.14 -6.51
CA VAL A 91 6.77 30.20 -5.06
C VAL A 91 5.56 29.66 -4.29
N ILE A 92 5.83 28.67 -3.44
CA ILE A 92 4.85 28.14 -2.48
C ILE A 92 5.25 28.62 -1.08
N ASP A 93 4.40 29.41 -0.44
CA ASP A 93 4.56 29.73 0.97
C ASP A 93 3.99 28.60 1.83
N ALA A 94 4.89 27.80 2.41
CA ALA A 94 4.60 26.73 3.34
C ALA A 94 5.16 27.00 4.74
N THR A 95 5.27 28.29 5.10
CA THR A 95 5.84 28.73 6.38
C THR A 95 5.07 28.12 7.54
N GLY A 96 5.80 27.38 8.39
CA GLY A 96 5.26 26.67 9.55
C GLY A 96 4.66 25.29 9.24
N MET A 97 4.53 24.92 7.97
CA MET A 97 4.10 23.57 7.56
C MET A 97 5.27 22.58 7.67
N TYR A 98 4.94 21.29 7.53
CA TYR A 98 5.92 20.20 7.56
C TYR A 98 6.07 19.59 6.17
N MET A 99 7.31 19.26 5.82
CA MET A 99 7.64 18.58 4.57
C MET A 99 8.24 17.22 4.86
N LEU A 100 7.74 16.19 4.16
CA LEU A 100 8.23 14.82 4.22
C LEU A 100 8.57 14.34 2.79
N PRO A 101 9.38 13.28 2.63
CA PRO A 101 9.50 12.61 1.33
C PRO A 101 8.15 12.09 0.86
N GLY A 102 7.95 12.03 -0.44
CA GLY A 102 6.81 11.34 -1.03
C GLY A 102 6.74 9.87 -0.55
N PHE A 103 5.54 9.41 -0.21
CA PHE A 103 5.35 8.09 0.37
C PHE A 103 5.33 6.98 -0.67
N PHE A 104 5.76 5.79 -0.23
CA PHE A 104 5.78 4.54 -0.98
C PHE A 104 4.76 3.57 -0.41
N ASP A 105 3.66 3.30 -1.12
CA ASP A 105 2.79 2.19 -0.77
C ASP A 105 3.32 0.90 -1.42
N MET A 106 3.92 0.03 -0.59
CA MET A 106 4.59 -1.19 -1.05
C MET A 106 3.65 -2.38 -1.23
N HIS A 107 2.34 -2.15 -1.08
CA HIS A 107 1.27 -3.08 -1.42
C HIS A 107 0.02 -2.32 -1.85
N ALA A 108 0.00 -1.86 -3.08
CA ALA A 108 -1.02 -0.96 -3.60
C ALA A 108 -1.70 -1.56 -4.83
N HIS A 109 -2.99 -1.83 -4.75
CA HIS A 109 -3.79 -2.32 -5.85
C HIS A 109 -4.40 -1.18 -6.67
N THR A 110 -4.21 -1.21 -7.99
CA THR A 110 -4.69 -0.17 -8.91
C THR A 110 -6.20 -0.19 -9.16
N GLY A 111 -6.95 -0.91 -8.30
CA GLY A 111 -8.38 -1.08 -8.46
C GLY A 111 -8.72 -2.03 -9.62
N GLY A 112 -9.93 -1.97 -10.09
CA GLY A 112 -10.34 -2.79 -11.23
C GLY A 112 -11.81 -3.17 -11.23
N GLY A 113 -12.17 -4.03 -12.19
CA GLY A 113 -13.57 -4.45 -12.39
C GLY A 113 -14.19 -5.16 -11.20
N ALA A 114 -13.40 -5.90 -10.42
CA ALA A 114 -13.91 -6.59 -9.22
C ALA A 114 -14.38 -5.60 -8.14
N GLN A 115 -13.62 -4.52 -7.92
CA GLN A 115 -13.96 -3.43 -7.00
C GLN A 115 -14.93 -2.41 -7.63
N GLY A 116 -15.09 -2.43 -8.95
CA GLY A 116 -15.87 -1.43 -9.69
C GLY A 116 -15.28 -0.02 -9.58
N THR A 117 -13.95 0.10 -9.54
CA THR A 117 -13.22 1.36 -9.42
C THR A 117 -12.46 1.67 -10.71
N THR A 118 -12.35 2.97 -11.03
CA THR A 118 -11.52 3.45 -12.15
C THR A 118 -10.11 3.80 -11.67
N PRO A 119 -9.09 3.75 -12.54
CA PRO A 119 -7.74 4.14 -12.17
C PRO A 119 -7.64 5.62 -11.75
N GLU A 120 -8.38 6.52 -12.38
CA GLU A 120 -8.43 7.93 -12.01
C GLU A 120 -8.84 8.13 -10.53
N TYR A 121 -9.93 7.48 -10.12
CA TYR A 121 -10.42 7.52 -8.74
C TYR A 121 -9.36 7.04 -7.74
N VAL A 122 -8.73 5.91 -8.04
CA VAL A 122 -7.72 5.30 -7.16
C VAL A 122 -6.47 6.17 -7.07
N TYR A 123 -5.96 6.67 -8.21
CA TYR A 123 -4.74 7.45 -8.26
C TYR A 123 -4.87 8.82 -7.58
N LYS A 124 -6.02 9.49 -7.76
CA LYS A 124 -6.32 10.75 -7.07
C LYS A 124 -6.34 10.57 -5.56
N LEU A 125 -6.92 9.47 -5.06
CA LEU A 125 -6.92 9.17 -3.62
C LEU A 125 -5.50 8.94 -3.07
N TRP A 126 -4.62 8.26 -3.79
CA TRP A 126 -3.24 8.11 -3.35
C TRP A 126 -2.49 9.43 -3.31
N LEU A 127 -2.54 10.19 -4.40
CA LEU A 127 -1.86 11.49 -4.45
C LEU A 127 -2.41 12.46 -3.39
N ALA A 128 -3.72 12.42 -3.11
CA ALA A 128 -4.32 13.24 -2.06
C ALA A 128 -3.84 12.89 -0.63
N HIS A 129 -3.17 11.75 -0.46
CA HIS A 129 -2.59 11.30 0.81
C HIS A 129 -1.05 11.25 0.79
N GLY A 130 -0.42 11.92 -0.17
CA GLY A 130 1.05 12.03 -0.22
C GLY A 130 1.77 10.83 -0.81
N ILE A 131 1.06 9.84 -1.36
CA ILE A 131 1.68 8.66 -1.96
C ILE A 131 2.13 8.99 -3.37
N THR A 132 3.45 9.07 -3.59
CA THR A 132 4.07 9.41 -4.89
C THR A 132 4.59 8.20 -5.62
N SER A 133 4.76 7.06 -4.93
CA SER A 133 5.23 5.80 -5.51
C SER A 133 4.45 4.63 -4.97
N ILE A 134 4.16 3.66 -5.84
CA ILE A 134 3.46 2.43 -5.47
C ILE A 134 4.16 1.20 -6.04
N ARG A 135 4.10 0.09 -5.31
CA ARG A 135 4.35 -1.24 -5.84
C ARG A 135 3.00 -1.92 -6.07
N GLU A 136 2.65 -2.13 -7.36
CA GLU A 136 1.44 -2.87 -7.74
C GLU A 136 1.74 -4.37 -7.75
N PRO A 137 1.20 -5.16 -6.80
CA PRO A 137 1.56 -6.55 -6.62
C PRO A 137 0.61 -7.50 -7.36
N GLY A 138 0.58 -7.43 -8.67
CA GLY A 138 -0.20 -8.34 -9.51
C GLY A 138 -1.62 -7.87 -9.77
N SER A 139 -1.74 -6.77 -10.48
CA SER A 139 -3.01 -6.17 -10.85
C SER A 139 -3.98 -7.13 -11.53
N GLY A 140 -5.23 -7.13 -11.07
CA GLY A 140 -6.35 -7.82 -11.75
C GLY A 140 -6.66 -7.29 -13.14
N ASN A 141 -6.13 -6.12 -13.51
CA ASN A 141 -6.29 -5.52 -14.84
C ASN A 141 -5.35 -6.14 -15.90
N GLY A 142 -4.44 -7.02 -15.47
CA GLY A 142 -3.54 -7.76 -16.33
C GLY A 142 -2.19 -7.09 -16.59
N MET A 143 -1.24 -7.88 -17.08
CA MET A 143 0.16 -7.47 -17.27
C MET A 143 0.30 -6.29 -18.23
N GLU A 144 -0.29 -6.37 -19.43
CA GLU A 144 -0.16 -5.32 -20.46
C GLU A 144 -0.70 -3.98 -19.99
N TRP A 145 -1.85 -3.98 -19.32
CA TRP A 145 -2.44 -2.78 -18.75
C TRP A 145 -1.53 -2.17 -17.66
N THR A 146 -0.99 -2.99 -16.78
CA THR A 146 -0.13 -2.53 -15.68
C THR A 146 1.17 -1.92 -16.21
N LEU A 147 1.82 -2.57 -17.18
CA LEU A 147 3.04 -2.07 -17.80
C LEU A 147 2.79 -0.76 -18.57
N ARG A 148 1.65 -0.66 -19.27
CA ARG A 148 1.25 0.60 -19.95
C ARG A 148 1.05 1.72 -18.93
N HIS A 149 0.35 1.50 -17.82
CA HIS A 149 0.14 2.52 -16.79
C HIS A 149 1.44 2.90 -16.07
N LYS A 150 2.38 1.98 -15.89
CA LYS A 150 3.74 2.28 -15.45
C LYS A 150 4.40 3.33 -16.37
N GLU A 151 4.36 3.12 -17.68
CA GLU A 151 4.97 4.04 -18.64
C GLU A 151 4.22 5.39 -18.73
N LEU A 152 2.89 5.39 -18.72
CA LEU A 152 2.10 6.63 -18.70
C LEU A 152 2.39 7.47 -17.43
N SER A 153 2.45 6.82 -16.27
CA SER A 153 2.79 7.48 -15.01
C SER A 153 4.23 7.99 -14.99
N LYS A 154 5.18 7.21 -15.52
CA LYS A 154 6.60 7.60 -15.62
C LYS A 154 6.81 8.85 -16.46
N LYS A 155 6.02 9.01 -17.51
CA LYS A 155 6.04 10.19 -18.38
C LYS A 155 5.19 11.36 -17.88
N ASN A 156 4.50 11.18 -16.75
CA ASN A 156 3.54 12.14 -16.21
C ASN A 156 2.38 12.46 -17.19
N GLU A 157 2.02 11.53 -18.07
CA GLU A 157 0.91 11.66 -19.01
C GLU A 157 -0.45 11.46 -18.32
N ILE A 158 -0.49 10.83 -17.17
CA ILE A 158 -1.68 10.61 -16.32
C ILE A 158 -1.46 11.13 -14.91
N THR A 159 -2.52 11.50 -14.20
CA THR A 159 -2.49 11.87 -12.79
C THR A 159 -2.40 10.62 -11.92
N ALA A 160 -1.17 10.19 -11.63
CA ALA A 160 -0.91 8.93 -10.91
C ALA A 160 0.41 8.99 -10.10
N PRO A 161 0.52 8.23 -9.01
CA PRO A 161 1.82 7.93 -8.39
C PRO A 161 2.70 7.15 -9.36
N ARG A 162 3.99 7.13 -9.15
CA ARG A 162 4.96 6.29 -9.87
C ARG A 162 4.65 4.82 -9.62
N ILE A 163 4.53 4.02 -10.68
CA ILE A 163 4.11 2.61 -10.58
C ILE A 163 5.31 1.69 -10.79
N SER A 164 5.61 0.85 -9.81
CA SER A 164 6.47 -0.31 -9.96
C SER A 164 5.58 -1.54 -10.22
N ALA A 165 5.72 -2.13 -11.41
CA ALA A 165 4.83 -3.18 -11.90
C ALA A 165 5.38 -4.57 -11.54
N TRP A 166 4.76 -5.23 -10.56
CA TRP A 166 5.09 -6.58 -10.13
C TRP A 166 4.02 -7.55 -10.61
N ILE A 167 4.39 -8.47 -11.49
CA ILE A 167 3.44 -9.30 -12.23
C ILE A 167 3.06 -10.54 -11.41
N GLY A 168 1.77 -10.84 -11.34
CA GLY A 168 1.28 -12.07 -10.70
C GLY A 168 1.84 -13.31 -11.40
N PHE A 169 2.40 -14.24 -10.62
CA PHE A 169 3.07 -15.43 -11.16
C PHE A 169 2.16 -16.22 -12.11
N GLY A 170 2.63 -16.41 -13.34
CA GLY A 170 1.90 -17.08 -14.42
C GLY A 170 1.05 -16.16 -15.31
N ASN A 171 0.80 -14.89 -14.92
CA ASN A 171 0.03 -13.98 -15.74
C ASN A 171 0.69 -13.73 -17.09
N GLY A 172 -0.11 -13.76 -18.15
CA GLY A 172 0.33 -13.51 -19.53
C GLY A 172 1.05 -14.68 -20.20
N PHE A 173 1.28 -15.82 -19.54
CA PHE A 173 2.05 -16.94 -20.11
C PHE A 173 1.27 -17.79 -21.13
N GLY A 174 -0.07 -17.73 -21.09
CA GLY A 174 -0.93 -18.48 -22.03
C GLY A 174 -1.03 -19.99 -21.76
N ARG A 175 -0.25 -20.54 -20.82
CA ARG A 175 -0.29 -21.95 -20.40
C ARG A 175 0.07 -22.08 -18.91
N PRO A 176 -0.33 -23.18 -18.24
CA PRO A 176 0.09 -23.43 -16.86
C PRO A 176 1.61 -23.53 -16.71
N ILE A 177 2.14 -23.00 -15.60
CA ILE A 177 3.54 -23.18 -15.19
C ILE A 177 3.61 -24.39 -14.28
N ILE A 178 4.16 -25.52 -14.77
CA ILE A 178 4.20 -26.78 -14.05
C ILE A 178 5.60 -27.35 -13.85
N THR A 179 6.59 -26.84 -14.60
CA THR A 179 7.99 -27.26 -14.48
C THR A 179 8.90 -26.09 -14.09
N PRO A 180 10.10 -26.35 -13.55
CA PRO A 180 11.13 -25.32 -13.34
C PRO A 180 11.49 -24.55 -14.62
N GLU A 181 11.51 -25.22 -15.78
CA GLU A 181 11.80 -24.63 -17.08
C GLU A 181 10.71 -23.65 -17.50
N ASP A 182 9.43 -24.00 -17.33
CA ASP A 182 8.30 -23.10 -17.57
C ASP A 182 8.43 -21.82 -16.72
N ALA A 183 8.81 -21.99 -15.45
CA ALA A 183 8.99 -20.87 -14.53
C ALA A 183 10.08 -19.91 -15.00
N ARG A 184 11.24 -20.44 -15.43
CA ARG A 184 12.34 -19.62 -15.97
C ARG A 184 11.97 -18.93 -17.26
N GLU A 185 11.27 -19.62 -18.16
CA GLU A 185 10.76 -19.04 -19.41
C GLU A 185 9.80 -17.88 -19.14
N TRP A 186 8.88 -18.07 -18.21
CA TRP A 186 7.92 -17.01 -17.81
C TRP A 186 8.64 -15.81 -17.19
N VAL A 187 9.60 -16.03 -16.30
CA VAL A 187 10.38 -14.95 -15.67
C VAL A 187 11.13 -14.14 -16.73
N LYS A 188 11.75 -14.82 -17.71
CA LYS A 188 12.38 -14.13 -18.84
C LYS A 188 11.38 -13.31 -19.64
N MET A 189 10.19 -13.84 -19.90
CA MET A 189 9.14 -13.14 -20.66
C MET A 189 8.73 -11.85 -19.99
N ILE A 190 8.49 -11.82 -18.69
CA ILE A 190 8.08 -10.61 -17.98
C ILE A 190 9.21 -9.59 -17.83
N ASP A 191 10.45 -10.02 -17.69
CA ASP A 191 11.65 -9.18 -17.69
C ASP A 191 11.79 -8.48 -19.06
N ASP A 192 11.76 -9.25 -20.15
CA ASP A 192 11.79 -8.71 -21.51
C ASP A 192 10.62 -7.72 -21.80
N ALA A 193 9.49 -7.87 -21.12
CA ALA A 193 8.33 -6.96 -21.20
C ALA A 193 8.48 -5.71 -20.33
N GLY A 194 9.48 -5.63 -19.44
CA GLY A 194 9.76 -4.46 -18.61
C GLY A 194 9.07 -4.48 -17.24
N ALA A 195 8.74 -5.65 -16.69
CA ALA A 195 8.29 -5.78 -15.30
C ALA A 195 9.42 -5.43 -14.31
N ASP A 196 9.04 -4.98 -13.10
CA ASP A 196 9.99 -4.69 -12.02
C ASP A 196 10.12 -5.86 -11.03
N GLY A 197 9.17 -6.78 -11.03
CA GLY A 197 9.19 -7.90 -10.12
C GLY A 197 8.03 -8.88 -10.28
N ILE A 198 7.97 -9.83 -9.35
CA ILE A 198 7.03 -10.94 -9.34
C ILE A 198 6.25 -10.97 -8.03
N LYS A 199 4.92 -11.13 -8.13
CA LYS A 199 4.03 -11.45 -7.01
C LYS A 199 3.65 -12.92 -7.05
N PHE A 200 4.00 -13.65 -5.98
CA PHE A 200 3.58 -15.05 -5.79
C PHE A 200 2.38 -15.13 -4.82
N PHE A 201 1.55 -16.15 -5.06
CA PHE A 201 0.56 -16.69 -4.12
C PHE A 201 0.88 -18.14 -3.74
N GLY A 202 2.01 -18.66 -4.20
CA GLY A 202 2.50 -20.01 -4.03
C GLY A 202 2.61 -20.77 -5.35
N ALA A 203 3.50 -21.76 -5.35
CA ALA A 203 3.71 -22.72 -6.43
C ALA A 203 4.20 -24.03 -5.82
N SER A 204 4.42 -25.09 -6.65
CA SER A 204 5.18 -26.25 -6.17
C SER A 204 6.60 -25.85 -5.78
N PRO A 205 7.23 -26.53 -4.81
CA PRO A 205 8.53 -26.12 -4.29
C PRO A 205 9.61 -25.89 -5.35
N GLU A 206 9.70 -26.78 -6.35
CA GLU A 206 10.71 -26.71 -7.41
C GLU A 206 10.46 -25.55 -8.38
N VAL A 207 9.20 -25.34 -8.74
CA VAL A 207 8.76 -24.23 -9.61
C VAL A 207 8.99 -22.90 -8.92
N TYR A 208 8.63 -22.80 -7.63
CA TYR A 208 8.82 -21.61 -6.82
C TYR A 208 10.29 -21.22 -6.69
N ALA A 209 11.15 -22.21 -6.36
CA ALA A 209 12.59 -22.02 -6.26
C ALA A 209 13.21 -21.59 -7.59
N ALA A 210 12.80 -22.21 -8.71
CA ALA A 210 13.31 -21.89 -10.03
C ALA A 210 12.91 -20.46 -10.48
N ALA A 211 11.70 -20.04 -10.16
CA ALA A 211 11.24 -18.68 -10.48
C ALA A 211 12.03 -17.63 -9.69
N ILE A 212 12.24 -17.84 -8.37
CA ILE A 212 13.02 -16.93 -7.53
C ILE A 212 14.49 -16.85 -7.99
N ASP A 213 15.11 -17.99 -8.24
CA ASP A 213 16.50 -18.08 -8.74
C ASP A 213 16.67 -17.31 -10.07
N GLU A 214 15.76 -17.50 -11.02
CA GLU A 214 15.81 -16.80 -12.31
C GLU A 214 15.55 -15.31 -12.17
N ALA A 215 14.59 -14.91 -11.31
CA ALA A 215 14.30 -13.50 -11.02
C ALA A 215 15.53 -12.79 -10.43
N ASN A 216 16.19 -13.42 -9.45
CA ASN A 216 17.40 -12.86 -8.83
C ASN A 216 18.54 -12.70 -9.84
N LYS A 217 18.74 -13.65 -10.77
CA LYS A 217 19.74 -13.55 -11.86
C LYS A 217 19.47 -12.38 -12.79
N ARG A 218 18.20 -11.97 -12.94
CA ARG A 218 17.77 -10.87 -13.80
C ARG A 218 17.63 -9.54 -13.07
N GLY A 219 17.80 -9.53 -11.74
CA GLY A 219 17.63 -8.34 -10.91
C GLY A 219 16.17 -7.94 -10.70
N LEU A 220 15.21 -8.84 -10.95
CA LEU A 220 13.80 -8.63 -10.65
C LEU A 220 13.52 -8.82 -9.16
N GLY A 221 12.71 -7.93 -8.60
CA GLY A 221 12.23 -8.11 -7.24
C GLY A 221 11.25 -9.27 -7.11
N THR A 222 11.19 -9.91 -5.94
CA THR A 222 10.26 -11.01 -5.67
C THR A 222 9.51 -10.79 -4.38
N MET A 223 8.20 -10.99 -4.39
CA MET A 223 7.36 -10.93 -3.20
C MET A 223 6.32 -12.03 -3.18
N THR A 224 5.87 -12.40 -2.00
CA THR A 224 4.83 -13.41 -1.83
C THR A 224 3.77 -13.02 -0.82
N HIS A 225 2.51 -13.33 -1.13
CA HIS A 225 1.47 -13.62 -0.15
C HIS A 225 1.51 -15.14 0.09
N HIS A 226 1.98 -15.59 1.24
CA HIS A 226 2.03 -17.01 1.53
C HIS A 226 0.60 -17.55 1.66
N ALA A 227 0.16 -18.36 0.69
CA ALA A 227 -1.15 -19.00 0.79
C ALA A 227 -1.12 -20.09 1.87
N GLN A 228 -2.11 -20.11 2.75
CA GLN A 228 -2.22 -21.08 3.84
C GLN A 228 -2.17 -22.55 3.36
N THR A 229 -2.58 -22.79 2.12
CA THR A 229 -2.49 -24.12 1.47
C THR A 229 -1.09 -24.52 1.02
N ARG A 230 -0.09 -23.64 1.12
CA ARG A 230 1.28 -23.86 0.61
C ARG A 230 2.37 -23.62 1.66
N VAL A 231 2.06 -23.03 2.80
CA VAL A 231 3.04 -22.68 3.84
C VAL A 231 3.74 -23.90 4.48
N VAL A 232 3.14 -25.08 4.39
CA VAL A 232 3.78 -26.34 4.80
C VAL A 232 5.04 -26.65 3.98
N TYR A 233 5.12 -26.16 2.75
CA TYR A 233 6.27 -26.31 1.87
C TYR A 233 7.18 -25.09 1.86
N ASN A 234 6.57 -23.91 1.79
CA ASN A 234 7.25 -22.61 1.62
C ASN A 234 6.69 -21.61 2.64
N ASN A 235 7.14 -21.70 3.90
CA ASN A 235 6.89 -20.69 4.91
C ASN A 235 7.82 -19.47 4.73
N ALA A 236 7.71 -18.45 5.58
CA ALA A 236 8.49 -17.22 5.47
C ALA A 236 10.00 -17.46 5.47
N LEU A 237 10.49 -18.28 6.41
CA LEU A 237 11.92 -18.59 6.51
C LEU A 237 12.43 -19.35 5.28
N ARG A 238 11.68 -20.37 4.82
CA ARG A 238 12.05 -21.11 3.62
C ARG A 238 12.10 -20.22 2.39
N SER A 239 11.15 -19.29 2.25
CA SER A 239 11.14 -18.32 1.16
C SER A 239 12.33 -17.37 1.20
N ALA A 240 12.71 -16.90 2.39
CA ALA A 240 13.93 -16.10 2.59
C ALA A 240 15.19 -16.88 2.20
N GLN A 241 15.32 -18.15 2.61
CA GLN A 241 16.43 -19.05 2.24
C GLN A 241 16.53 -19.27 0.72
N LEU A 242 15.43 -19.22 -0.01
CA LEU A 242 15.41 -19.31 -1.48
C LEU A 242 15.81 -17.99 -2.16
N GLY A 243 16.01 -16.92 -1.40
CA GLY A 243 16.37 -15.59 -1.91
C GLY A 243 15.17 -14.75 -2.32
N LEU A 244 13.97 -15.02 -1.78
CA LEU A 244 12.83 -14.13 -1.96
C LEU A 244 13.13 -12.76 -1.33
N THR A 245 12.85 -11.67 -2.04
CA THR A 245 13.17 -10.30 -1.60
C THR A 245 12.32 -9.85 -0.42
N SER A 246 11.01 -10.10 -0.48
CA SER A 246 10.06 -9.62 0.53
C SER A 246 8.84 -10.51 0.66
N MET A 247 8.23 -10.47 1.84
CA MET A 247 6.89 -11.02 2.02
C MET A 247 5.89 -9.92 2.35
N THR A 248 4.63 -10.22 2.12
CA THR A 248 3.51 -9.36 2.51
C THR A 248 2.62 -10.09 3.50
N HIS A 249 1.93 -9.32 4.34
CA HIS A 249 1.11 -9.84 5.43
C HIS A 249 1.94 -10.60 6.47
N TRP A 250 1.41 -11.71 6.96
CA TRP A 250 2.02 -12.46 8.07
C TRP A 250 1.95 -13.99 7.89
N TYR A 251 1.14 -14.49 6.94
CA TYR A 251 1.09 -15.94 6.67
C TYR A 251 2.48 -16.46 6.34
N GLY A 252 2.82 -17.61 6.89
CA GLY A 252 4.15 -18.19 6.78
C GLY A 252 5.10 -17.79 7.90
N LEU A 253 4.86 -16.69 8.64
CA LEU A 253 5.64 -16.34 9.83
C LEU A 253 5.33 -17.26 11.02
N PRO A 254 4.07 -17.42 11.46
CA PRO A 254 3.74 -18.38 12.52
C PRO A 254 4.20 -19.79 12.18
N GLU A 255 4.03 -20.22 10.94
CA GLU A 255 4.42 -21.56 10.48
C GLU A 255 5.95 -21.76 10.49
N ALA A 256 6.74 -20.73 10.26
CA ALA A 256 8.19 -20.77 10.43
C ALA A 256 8.61 -20.91 11.91
N LEU A 257 7.72 -20.48 12.82
CA LEU A 257 7.92 -20.49 14.26
C LEU A 257 7.31 -21.71 14.96
N PHE A 258 6.72 -22.68 14.25
CA PHE A 258 6.22 -23.89 14.88
C PHE A 258 7.36 -24.72 15.48
N GLU A 259 7.17 -25.27 16.71
CA GLU A 259 8.17 -26.04 17.43
C GLU A 259 7.92 -27.56 17.29
N ASP A 260 6.68 -27.98 17.49
CA ASP A 260 6.27 -29.40 17.58
C ASP A 260 5.47 -29.90 16.36
N ARG A 261 5.29 -29.06 15.38
CA ARG A 261 4.47 -29.32 14.19
C ARG A 261 4.97 -28.58 12.95
N ILE A 262 4.45 -29.01 11.79
CA ILE A 262 4.64 -28.33 10.50
C ILE A 262 3.31 -27.99 9.81
N ILE A 263 2.21 -28.53 10.34
CA ILE A 263 0.86 -28.37 9.80
C ILE A 263 0.07 -27.50 10.77
N GLN A 264 -0.68 -26.53 10.24
CA GLN A 264 -1.60 -25.71 11.02
C GLN A 264 -2.68 -26.57 11.68
N ASP A 265 -3.03 -26.23 12.91
CA ASP A 265 -4.10 -26.89 13.66
C ASP A 265 -5.45 -26.29 13.29
N TYR A 266 -5.94 -26.69 12.12
CA TYR A 266 -7.27 -26.32 11.65
C TYR A 266 -8.31 -27.35 12.03
N PRO A 267 -9.61 -26.96 12.20
CA PRO A 267 -10.71 -27.89 12.37
C PRO A 267 -10.76 -28.93 11.24
N LEU A 268 -11.27 -30.13 11.54
CA LEU A 268 -11.31 -31.23 10.56
C LEU A 268 -12.22 -30.95 9.36
N ASP A 269 -13.18 -30.04 9.51
CA ASP A 269 -14.11 -29.58 8.47
C ASP A 269 -13.66 -28.26 7.80
N TYR A 270 -12.43 -27.81 8.07
CA TYR A 270 -11.88 -26.59 7.48
C TYR A 270 -11.92 -26.63 5.95
N ASN A 271 -12.41 -25.54 5.36
CA ASN A 271 -12.45 -25.37 3.92
C ASN A 271 -11.83 -24.00 3.54
N TYR A 272 -10.68 -24.05 2.91
CA TYR A 272 -9.96 -22.86 2.46
C TYR A 272 -10.76 -21.97 1.49
N ASN A 273 -11.68 -22.57 0.69
CA ASN A 273 -12.50 -21.82 -0.26
C ASN A 273 -13.69 -21.09 0.38
N ASN A 274 -13.95 -21.32 1.67
CA ASN A 274 -14.90 -20.53 2.44
C ASN A 274 -14.14 -19.36 3.09
N GLU A 275 -14.26 -18.16 2.54
CA GLU A 275 -13.52 -16.99 3.00
C GLU A 275 -13.75 -16.68 4.49
N GLN A 276 -14.99 -16.85 4.99
CA GLN A 276 -15.27 -16.66 6.40
C GLN A 276 -14.50 -17.64 7.27
N HIS A 277 -14.57 -18.95 6.97
CA HIS A 277 -13.89 -20.01 7.71
C HIS A 277 -12.35 -19.84 7.63
N ARG A 278 -11.86 -19.49 6.44
CA ARG A 278 -10.45 -19.21 6.19
C ARG A 278 -9.88 -18.13 7.13
N PHE A 279 -10.58 -17.00 7.26
CA PHE A 279 -10.10 -15.89 8.09
C PHE A 279 -10.45 -16.07 9.57
N GLU A 280 -11.50 -16.81 9.92
CA GLU A 280 -11.75 -17.19 11.30
C GLU A 280 -10.58 -17.98 11.88
N GLU A 281 -10.12 -19.01 11.18
CA GLU A 281 -9.03 -19.87 11.63
C GLU A 281 -7.66 -19.18 11.49
N ALA A 282 -7.50 -18.27 10.54
CA ALA A 282 -6.29 -17.49 10.41
C ALA A 282 -5.97 -16.67 11.68
N GLY A 283 -6.98 -16.12 12.35
CA GLY A 283 -6.82 -15.39 13.61
C GLY A 283 -6.24 -16.21 14.77
N LYS A 284 -6.12 -17.52 14.63
CA LYS A 284 -5.59 -18.44 15.66
C LYS A 284 -4.17 -18.93 15.38
N LEU A 285 -3.54 -18.52 14.27
CA LEU A 285 -2.26 -19.08 13.85
C LEU A 285 -1.08 -18.62 14.71
N TRP A 286 -1.03 -17.35 15.09
CA TRP A 286 0.03 -16.85 15.96
C TRP A 286 0.03 -17.50 17.36
N ALA A 287 -1.13 -17.94 17.84
CA ALA A 287 -1.23 -18.69 19.10
C ALA A 287 -0.59 -20.09 19.03
N GLN A 288 -0.35 -20.62 17.81
CA GLN A 288 0.32 -21.90 17.59
C GLN A 288 1.84 -21.76 17.44
N ALA A 289 2.35 -20.54 17.29
CA ALA A 289 3.77 -20.24 17.13
C ALA A 289 4.54 -20.34 18.46
N ALA A 290 5.84 -20.46 18.35
CA ALA A 290 6.76 -20.32 19.48
C ALA A 290 6.52 -18.97 20.18
N LYS A 291 6.65 -18.98 21.50
CA LYS A 291 6.44 -17.77 22.31
C LYS A 291 7.48 -16.69 21.97
N PRO A 292 7.10 -15.40 22.07
CA PRO A 292 8.05 -14.30 21.95
C PRO A 292 9.31 -14.54 22.79
N HIS A 293 10.46 -14.20 22.21
CA HIS A 293 11.79 -14.30 22.81
C HIS A 293 12.27 -15.73 23.14
N SER A 294 11.53 -16.80 22.77
CA SER A 294 12.01 -18.17 22.88
C SER A 294 13.21 -18.44 21.96
N GLU A 295 13.87 -19.57 22.14
CA GLU A 295 15.00 -19.97 21.30
C GLU A 295 14.59 -20.06 19.82
N LYS A 296 13.46 -20.69 19.52
CA LYS A 296 12.94 -20.82 18.14
C LYS A 296 12.59 -19.46 17.52
N TRP A 297 11.93 -18.58 18.29
CA TRP A 297 11.61 -17.21 17.86
C TRP A 297 12.89 -16.45 17.48
N ASN A 298 13.90 -16.49 18.35
CA ASN A 298 15.16 -15.80 18.12
C ASN A 298 15.94 -16.39 16.94
N ALA A 299 15.97 -17.72 16.80
CA ALA A 299 16.66 -18.39 15.71
C ALA A 299 16.09 -18.01 14.34
N VAL A 300 14.76 -18.08 14.19
CA VAL A 300 14.08 -17.70 12.93
C VAL A 300 14.32 -16.22 12.60
N MET A 301 14.16 -15.35 13.60
CA MET A 301 14.35 -13.91 13.41
C MET A 301 15.79 -13.57 12.98
N ASN A 302 16.79 -14.14 13.66
CA ASN A 302 18.20 -13.90 13.32
C ASN A 302 18.52 -14.38 11.91
N GLU A 303 18.06 -15.56 11.52
CA GLU A 303 18.30 -16.08 10.17
C GLU A 303 17.63 -15.21 9.09
N MET A 304 16.41 -14.74 9.33
CA MET A 304 15.75 -13.80 8.41
C MET A 304 16.50 -12.46 8.30
N LEU A 305 17.10 -11.98 9.38
CA LEU A 305 17.96 -10.78 9.38
C LEU A 305 19.24 -11.00 8.58
N GLU A 306 19.91 -12.13 8.76
CA GLU A 306 21.13 -12.52 8.00
C GLU A 306 20.85 -12.63 6.49
N LEU A 307 19.63 -13.04 6.12
CA LEU A 307 19.17 -13.14 4.73
C LEU A 307 18.66 -11.79 4.15
N ASP A 308 18.75 -10.69 4.86
CA ASP A 308 18.25 -9.35 4.49
C ASP A 308 16.79 -9.36 4.00
N PHE A 309 15.95 -10.19 4.63
CA PHE A 309 14.58 -10.39 4.23
C PHE A 309 13.69 -9.21 4.61
N THR A 310 12.85 -8.74 3.69
CA THR A 310 11.99 -7.58 3.95
C THR A 310 10.58 -8.00 4.36
N LEU A 311 10.07 -7.40 5.45
CA LEU A 311 8.67 -7.53 5.87
C LEU A 311 7.85 -6.35 5.37
N ASN A 312 6.68 -6.65 4.79
CA ASN A 312 5.65 -5.67 4.44
C ASN A 312 4.34 -6.09 5.13
N PRO A 313 4.10 -5.66 6.38
CA PRO A 313 3.06 -6.25 7.22
C PRO A 313 1.64 -6.01 6.70
N THR A 314 1.31 -4.82 6.23
CA THR A 314 -0.08 -4.48 5.85
C THR A 314 -1.08 -4.77 6.98
N PHE A 315 -0.79 -4.32 8.20
CA PHE A 315 -1.66 -4.51 9.36
C PHE A 315 -3.09 -4.04 9.07
N THR A 316 -3.19 -2.93 8.33
CA THR A 316 -4.46 -2.25 8.10
C THR A 316 -5.49 -3.12 7.41
N ILE A 317 -5.09 -4.02 6.47
CA ILE A 317 -6.05 -4.84 5.73
C ILE A 317 -6.83 -5.81 6.63
N TYR A 318 -6.22 -6.26 7.72
CA TYR A 318 -6.85 -7.17 8.68
C TYR A 318 -7.45 -6.45 9.91
N GLU A 319 -7.36 -5.13 9.99
CA GLU A 319 -7.83 -4.39 11.16
C GLU A 319 -9.33 -4.58 11.43
N ALA A 320 -10.14 -4.73 10.39
CA ALA A 320 -11.55 -5.02 10.52
C ALA A 320 -11.82 -6.36 11.26
N ASN A 321 -10.89 -7.29 11.24
CA ASN A 321 -11.03 -8.59 11.92
C ASN A 321 -11.06 -8.46 13.45
N ARG A 322 -10.42 -7.43 13.98
CA ARG A 322 -10.46 -7.13 15.42
C ARG A 322 -11.44 -6.02 15.79
N SER A 323 -11.95 -5.27 14.82
CA SER A 323 -12.83 -4.12 15.04
C SER A 323 -13.66 -3.77 13.80
N LEU A 324 -14.51 -4.69 13.35
CA LEU A 324 -15.32 -4.56 12.13
C LEU A 324 -16.08 -3.23 12.07
N MET A 325 -16.85 -2.92 13.12
CA MET A 325 -17.74 -1.76 13.09
C MET A 325 -17.01 -0.43 13.09
N THR A 326 -15.79 -0.36 13.63
CA THR A 326 -14.94 0.82 13.53
C THR A 326 -14.53 1.07 12.08
N GLN A 327 -14.13 0.03 11.36
CA GLN A 327 -13.72 0.15 9.98
C GLN A 327 -14.89 0.43 9.04
N ARG A 328 -16.00 -0.29 9.22
CA ARG A 328 -17.23 -0.08 8.45
C ARG A 328 -17.82 1.32 8.61
N ARG A 329 -17.68 1.94 9.81
CA ARG A 329 -18.20 3.27 10.13
C ARG A 329 -17.17 4.38 9.99
N ALA A 330 -16.04 4.13 9.35
CA ALA A 330 -15.03 5.16 9.15
C ALA A 330 -15.61 6.36 8.40
N GLU A 331 -15.25 7.56 8.86
CA GLU A 331 -15.85 8.84 8.47
C GLU A 331 -15.77 9.15 6.96
N TRP A 332 -14.80 8.57 6.28
CA TRP A 332 -14.57 8.82 4.86
C TRP A 332 -15.47 8.03 3.92
N HIS A 333 -16.12 6.94 4.38
CA HIS A 333 -16.88 6.07 3.49
C HIS A 333 -18.04 6.79 2.81
N GLU A 334 -18.74 7.64 3.54
CA GLU A 334 -19.88 8.33 2.95
C GLU A 334 -19.48 9.27 1.80
N ARG A 335 -18.35 9.96 1.92
CA ARG A 335 -17.92 10.97 0.96
C ARG A 335 -17.05 10.43 -0.16
N TYR A 336 -16.23 9.41 0.12
CA TYR A 336 -15.14 8.99 -0.77
C TYR A 336 -15.23 7.55 -1.25
N THR A 337 -16.17 6.73 -0.78
CA THR A 337 -16.32 5.34 -1.24
C THR A 337 -17.40 5.22 -2.30
N LEU A 338 -17.02 4.73 -3.50
CA LEU A 338 -17.94 4.47 -4.59
C LEU A 338 -19.00 3.41 -4.20
N PRO A 339 -20.25 3.53 -4.69
CA PRO A 339 -21.28 2.50 -4.49
C PRO A 339 -20.84 1.09 -4.89
N SER A 340 -20.13 0.97 -6.01
CA SER A 340 -19.56 -0.30 -6.49
C SER A 340 -18.58 -0.91 -5.49
N LEU A 341 -17.65 -0.10 -4.97
CA LEU A 341 -16.66 -0.53 -3.97
C LEU A 341 -17.33 -0.87 -2.64
N TRP A 342 -18.37 -0.14 -2.23
CA TRP A 342 -19.12 -0.46 -1.03
C TRP A 342 -19.82 -1.82 -1.15
N ARG A 343 -20.46 -2.12 -2.29
CA ARG A 343 -21.04 -3.45 -2.55
C ARG A 343 -19.99 -4.55 -2.56
N PHE A 344 -18.79 -4.27 -3.05
CA PHE A 344 -17.68 -5.22 -2.97
C PHE A 344 -17.29 -5.54 -1.52
N TYR A 345 -17.46 -4.60 -0.59
CA TYR A 345 -17.23 -4.80 0.84
C TYR A 345 -18.37 -5.55 1.56
N GLU A 346 -19.48 -5.84 0.90
CA GLU A 346 -20.57 -6.60 1.54
C GLU A 346 -20.12 -8.02 1.88
N PRO A 347 -20.42 -8.52 3.11
CA PRO A 347 -19.97 -9.83 3.55
C PRO A 347 -20.44 -10.97 2.64
N SER A 348 -19.53 -11.87 2.31
CA SER A 348 -19.78 -13.03 1.45
C SER A 348 -18.87 -14.19 1.82
N ARG A 349 -19.36 -15.43 1.68
CA ARG A 349 -18.54 -16.64 1.90
C ARG A 349 -17.55 -16.92 0.77
N ILE A 350 -17.72 -16.26 -0.38
CA ILE A 350 -16.95 -16.53 -1.60
C ILE A 350 -16.25 -15.29 -2.15
N SER A 351 -16.45 -14.11 -1.54
CA SER A 351 -15.82 -12.85 -1.97
C SER A 351 -14.73 -12.45 -1.00
N HIS A 352 -13.58 -12.08 -1.54
CA HIS A 352 -12.46 -11.58 -0.76
C HIS A 352 -12.66 -10.11 -0.30
N GLY A 353 -13.73 -9.46 -0.72
CA GLY A 353 -14.04 -8.08 -0.33
C GLY A 353 -14.42 -7.95 1.14
N SER A 354 -15.07 -8.99 1.71
CA SER A 354 -15.48 -9.06 3.11
C SER A 354 -16.04 -10.45 3.44
N TYR A 355 -15.98 -10.88 4.71
CA TYR A 355 -16.29 -12.26 5.09
C TYR A 355 -16.97 -12.43 6.47
N TRP A 356 -17.39 -11.34 7.14
CA TRP A 356 -18.01 -11.44 8.49
C TRP A 356 -19.51 -11.74 8.42
N LEU A 357 -19.89 -12.97 8.29
CA LEU A 357 -21.31 -13.36 8.32
C LEU A 357 -21.78 -13.78 9.72
N ASP A 358 -20.96 -14.57 10.42
CA ASP A 358 -21.34 -15.21 11.68
C ASP A 358 -20.32 -14.98 12.80
N TRP A 359 -19.44 -13.98 12.66
CA TRP A 359 -18.41 -13.71 13.65
C TRP A 359 -18.95 -13.02 14.89
N GLY A 360 -18.42 -13.43 16.04
CA GLY A 360 -18.73 -12.87 17.35
C GLY A 360 -17.49 -12.58 18.17
N THR A 361 -17.67 -12.55 19.47
CA THR A 361 -16.62 -12.19 20.44
C THR A 361 -15.37 -13.06 20.33
N GLU A 362 -15.52 -14.35 20.11
CA GLU A 362 -14.40 -15.30 20.08
C GLU A 362 -13.44 -15.01 18.89
N GLN A 363 -13.99 -14.71 17.71
CA GLN A 363 -13.20 -14.36 16.55
C GLN A 363 -12.46 -13.04 16.74
N GLU A 364 -13.12 -12.03 17.30
CA GLU A 364 -12.48 -10.75 17.59
C GLU A 364 -11.37 -10.87 18.63
N ILE A 365 -11.55 -11.68 19.69
CA ILE A 365 -10.52 -11.93 20.71
C ILE A 365 -9.33 -12.64 20.07
N ALA A 366 -9.56 -13.68 19.27
CA ALA A 366 -8.49 -14.39 18.58
C ALA A 366 -7.68 -13.45 17.67
N TRP A 367 -8.35 -12.58 16.92
CA TRP A 367 -7.68 -11.59 16.07
C TRP A 367 -6.95 -10.49 16.85
N LYS A 368 -7.44 -10.04 18.00
CA LYS A 368 -6.72 -9.11 18.87
C LYS A 368 -5.42 -9.72 19.39
N GLU A 369 -5.43 -10.99 19.80
CA GLU A 369 -4.22 -11.71 20.20
C GLU A 369 -3.28 -11.96 19.03
N ASN A 370 -3.81 -12.33 17.86
CA ASN A 370 -3.04 -12.47 16.62
C ASN A 370 -2.29 -11.18 16.27
N PHE A 371 -2.97 -10.03 16.33
CA PHE A 371 -2.37 -8.71 16.11
C PHE A 371 -1.26 -8.40 17.12
N ARG A 372 -1.49 -8.68 18.39
CA ARG A 372 -0.51 -8.41 19.44
C ARG A 372 0.81 -9.14 19.16
N LEU A 373 0.75 -10.43 18.86
CA LEU A 373 1.94 -11.25 18.59
C LEU A 373 2.62 -10.86 17.27
N TRP A 374 1.82 -10.59 16.25
CA TRP A 374 2.32 -10.15 14.95
C TRP A 374 3.04 -8.79 15.03
N MET A 375 2.43 -7.80 15.69
CA MET A 375 3.03 -6.50 15.94
C MET A 375 4.31 -6.59 16.75
N GLU A 376 4.34 -7.45 17.76
CA GLU A 376 5.53 -7.71 18.58
C GLU A 376 6.67 -8.26 17.73
N PHE A 377 6.39 -9.25 16.87
CA PHE A 377 7.38 -9.81 15.95
C PHE A 377 7.95 -8.74 15.00
N VAL A 378 7.09 -7.99 14.34
CA VAL A 378 7.49 -6.98 13.35
C VAL A 378 8.30 -5.84 13.99
N ASN A 379 7.88 -5.38 15.17
CA ASN A 379 8.61 -4.34 15.89
C ASN A 379 9.98 -4.84 16.39
N GLU A 380 10.06 -6.05 16.91
CA GLU A 380 11.33 -6.65 17.31
C GLU A 380 12.27 -6.85 16.12
N TYR A 381 11.74 -7.35 14.99
CA TYR A 381 12.48 -7.49 13.73
C TYR A 381 13.10 -6.16 13.29
N LYS A 382 12.31 -5.08 13.26
CA LYS A 382 12.79 -3.73 12.97
C LYS A 382 13.85 -3.27 13.97
N ASN A 383 13.63 -3.48 15.29
CA ASN A 383 14.57 -3.05 16.33
C ASN A 383 15.93 -3.77 16.26
N ARG A 384 15.96 -4.96 15.66
CA ARG A 384 17.21 -5.70 15.37
C ARG A 384 17.85 -5.32 14.04
N GLY A 385 17.33 -4.33 13.33
CA GLY A 385 17.85 -3.83 12.05
C GLY A 385 17.18 -4.40 10.80
N GLY A 386 16.14 -5.21 10.95
CA GLY A 386 15.39 -5.76 9.82
C GLY A 386 14.64 -4.69 9.05
N ARG A 387 14.55 -4.88 7.73
CA ARG A 387 13.83 -3.96 6.85
C ARG A 387 12.33 -4.20 6.92
N VAL A 388 11.58 -3.16 7.30
CA VAL A 388 10.12 -3.14 7.29
C VAL A 388 9.66 -2.02 6.39
N THR A 389 8.79 -2.32 5.42
CA THR A 389 8.18 -1.35 4.52
C THR A 389 6.71 -1.17 4.84
N LEU A 390 6.14 -0.04 4.44
CA LEU A 390 4.74 0.26 4.64
C LEU A 390 3.94 -0.09 3.39
N GLY A 391 2.74 -0.67 3.55
CA GLY A 391 1.83 -1.03 2.48
C GLY A 391 0.41 -1.16 2.98
N SER A 392 -0.57 -0.76 2.18
CA SER A 392 -1.96 -0.67 2.63
C SER A 392 -2.83 -1.86 2.28
N ASP A 393 -2.58 -2.49 1.14
CA ASP A 393 -3.48 -3.49 0.54
C ASP A 393 -4.93 -2.97 0.39
N ALA A 394 -5.07 -1.65 0.14
CA ALA A 394 -6.36 -0.99 0.07
C ALA A 394 -7.18 -1.41 -1.16
N GLY A 395 -8.50 -1.23 -1.07
CA GLY A 395 -9.48 -1.69 -2.06
C GLY A 395 -10.22 -2.97 -1.63
N TYR A 396 -9.91 -3.50 -0.45
CA TYR A 396 -10.53 -4.67 0.18
C TYR A 396 -10.92 -4.34 1.63
N ILE A 397 -11.84 -5.11 2.20
CA ILE A 397 -12.11 -5.22 3.64
C ILE A 397 -12.26 -3.85 4.33
N TYR A 398 -13.10 -2.98 3.77
CA TYR A 398 -13.36 -1.61 4.26
C TYR A 398 -12.12 -0.70 4.29
N LYS A 399 -11.06 -1.01 3.51
CA LYS A 399 -9.89 -0.15 3.40
C LYS A 399 -9.93 0.66 2.12
N LEU A 400 -10.06 1.98 2.28
CA LEU A 400 -10.09 2.91 1.18
C LEU A 400 -8.68 3.35 0.80
N TYR A 401 -8.42 3.47 -0.49
CA TYR A 401 -7.15 3.95 -1.05
C TYR A 401 -6.72 5.28 -0.40
N GLY A 402 -5.45 5.42 -0.10
CA GLY A 402 -4.91 6.57 0.62
C GLY A 402 -5.23 6.55 2.12
N PHE A 403 -6.50 6.49 2.50
CA PHE A 403 -6.91 6.44 3.91
C PHE A 403 -6.35 5.20 4.64
N GLY A 404 -6.45 4.03 4.03
CA GLY A 404 -5.87 2.79 4.58
C GLY A 404 -4.36 2.89 4.80
N TYR A 405 -3.67 3.67 3.97
CA TYR A 405 -2.23 3.88 4.11
C TYR A 405 -1.87 4.66 5.38
N ILE A 406 -2.62 5.73 5.69
CA ILE A 406 -2.39 6.47 6.94
C ILE A 406 -2.80 5.64 8.16
N GLN A 407 -3.83 4.80 8.05
CA GLN A 407 -4.16 3.83 9.12
C GLN A 407 -3.01 2.83 9.35
N GLU A 408 -2.31 2.38 8.31
CA GLU A 408 -1.12 1.53 8.47
C GLU A 408 -0.04 2.23 9.29
N MET A 409 0.19 3.55 9.08
CA MET A 409 1.11 4.32 9.92
C MET A 409 0.67 4.34 11.41
N GLU A 410 -0.63 4.47 11.68
CA GLU A 410 -1.17 4.42 13.05
C GLU A 410 -0.96 3.04 13.68
N LEU A 411 -1.18 1.96 12.91
CA LEU A 411 -0.97 0.58 13.37
C LEU A 411 0.52 0.27 13.60
N MET A 412 1.43 0.79 12.77
CA MET A 412 2.86 0.71 13.04
C MET A 412 3.22 1.46 14.34
N ARG A 413 2.58 2.60 14.61
CA ARG A 413 2.75 3.31 15.88
C ARG A 413 2.24 2.48 17.06
N GLU A 414 1.10 1.81 16.92
CA GLU A 414 0.57 0.85 17.90
C GLU A 414 1.55 -0.31 18.13
N ALA A 415 2.16 -0.82 17.06
CA ALA A 415 3.19 -1.86 17.13
C ALA A 415 4.48 -1.42 17.86
N GLY A 416 4.68 -0.12 18.14
CA GLY A 416 5.81 0.39 18.89
C GLY A 416 6.85 1.17 18.06
N PHE A 417 6.62 1.40 16.77
CA PHE A 417 7.51 2.22 15.97
C PHE A 417 7.49 3.68 16.42
N HIS A 418 8.66 4.32 16.44
CA HIS A 418 8.73 5.77 16.56
C HIS A 418 8.25 6.45 15.27
N PRO A 419 7.60 7.63 15.30
CA PRO A 419 7.13 8.30 14.07
C PRO A 419 8.22 8.45 12.99
N LEU A 420 9.45 8.76 13.34
CA LEU A 420 10.57 8.83 12.37
C LEU A 420 10.87 7.47 11.71
N GLU A 421 10.74 6.36 12.43
CA GLU A 421 10.90 5.02 11.87
C GLU A 421 9.74 4.66 10.94
N ILE A 422 8.51 5.13 11.25
CA ILE A 422 7.35 5.00 10.36
C ILE A 422 7.62 5.75 9.06
N PHE A 423 8.12 6.98 9.12
CA PHE A 423 8.43 7.77 7.91
C PHE A 423 9.58 7.16 7.10
N GLN A 424 10.58 6.55 7.73
CA GLN A 424 11.58 5.74 7.02
C GLN A 424 10.95 4.55 6.30
N SER A 425 10.07 3.80 6.98
CA SER A 425 9.35 2.65 6.40
C SER A 425 8.45 3.07 5.25
N ALA A 426 7.85 4.26 5.36
CA ALA A 426 6.95 4.85 4.36
C ALA A 426 7.68 5.48 3.16
N SER A 427 9.00 5.65 3.21
CA SER A 427 9.75 6.33 2.16
C SER A 427 11.06 5.60 1.81
N LEU A 428 12.12 5.77 2.59
CA LEU A 428 13.46 5.23 2.31
C LEU A 428 13.45 3.71 2.15
N LYS A 429 12.76 2.98 3.06
CA LYS A 429 12.74 1.50 3.01
C LYS A 429 12.02 0.97 1.77
N GLY A 430 10.97 1.63 1.32
CA GLY A 430 10.32 1.35 0.04
C GLY A 430 11.26 1.60 -1.15
N ALA A 431 11.95 2.74 -1.15
CA ALA A 431 12.91 3.09 -2.19
C ALA A 431 14.11 2.11 -2.25
N GLU A 432 14.59 1.62 -1.09
CA GLU A 432 15.62 0.57 -1.01
C GLU A 432 15.16 -0.72 -1.70
N VAL A 433 13.95 -1.20 -1.38
CA VAL A 433 13.39 -2.44 -1.96
C VAL A 433 13.17 -2.33 -3.47
N LEU A 434 12.81 -1.15 -3.97
CA LEU A 434 12.62 -0.89 -5.40
C LEU A 434 13.93 -0.53 -6.13
N GLY A 435 15.07 -0.47 -5.44
CA GLY A 435 16.37 -0.13 -6.03
C GLY A 435 16.51 1.34 -6.47
N VAL A 436 15.67 2.23 -5.96
CA VAL A 436 15.63 3.67 -6.36
C VAL A 436 16.07 4.62 -5.25
N ALA A 437 16.64 4.12 -4.15
CA ALA A 437 17.04 4.94 -2.99
C ALA A 437 18.09 6.02 -3.32
N GLY A 438 18.84 5.84 -4.41
CA GLY A 438 19.75 6.87 -4.92
C GLY A 438 19.04 8.10 -5.50
N GLN A 439 17.75 8.00 -5.82
CA GLN A 439 16.96 9.06 -6.46
C GLN A 439 15.75 9.51 -5.64
N LEU A 440 15.21 8.66 -4.79
CA LEU A 440 13.94 8.83 -4.06
C LEU A 440 14.07 8.38 -2.60
N GLY A 441 13.01 8.55 -1.83
CA GLY A 441 12.87 8.04 -0.46
C GLY A 441 13.41 8.96 0.64
N THR A 442 14.21 9.95 0.30
CA THR A 442 14.64 11.01 1.23
C THR A 442 14.65 12.36 0.51
N ILE A 443 14.57 13.45 1.28
CA ILE A 443 14.71 14.82 0.75
C ILE A 443 16.16 15.24 0.88
N GLU A 444 16.88 15.12 -0.22
CA GLU A 444 18.32 15.47 -0.33
C GLU A 444 18.60 16.18 -1.65
N VAL A 445 19.61 17.07 -1.62
CA VAL A 445 20.07 17.76 -2.83
C VAL A 445 20.54 16.75 -3.87
N GLY A 446 20.05 16.86 -5.09
CA GLY A 446 20.35 15.98 -6.21
C GLY A 446 19.31 14.87 -6.43
N LYS A 447 18.41 14.61 -5.49
CA LYS A 447 17.30 13.66 -5.65
C LYS A 447 16.11 14.28 -6.37
N LEU A 448 15.22 13.43 -6.85
CA LEU A 448 13.96 13.84 -7.46
C LEU A 448 13.05 14.51 -6.42
N ALA A 449 12.28 15.48 -6.87
CA ALA A 449 11.37 16.25 -6.04
C ALA A 449 10.03 15.49 -5.88
N ASP A 450 10.09 14.44 -5.06
CA ASP A 450 8.93 13.70 -4.57
C ASP A 450 8.75 14.01 -3.09
N MET A 451 7.74 14.83 -2.74
CA MET A 451 7.58 15.42 -1.41
C MET A 451 6.10 15.55 -1.04
N VAL A 452 5.84 15.58 0.26
CA VAL A 452 4.51 15.85 0.84
C VAL A 452 4.60 17.06 1.75
N ILE A 453 3.66 17.99 1.61
CA ILE A 453 3.53 19.15 2.50
C ILE A 453 2.23 19.03 3.27
N VAL A 454 2.33 19.09 4.59
CA VAL A 454 1.22 18.99 5.53
C VAL A 454 1.21 20.19 6.48
N ASP A 455 0.04 20.74 6.77
CA ASP A 455 -0.09 21.99 7.53
C ASP A 455 -0.07 21.83 9.06
N ALA A 456 0.24 20.62 9.56
CA ALA A 456 0.37 20.35 10.99
C ALA A 456 1.49 19.33 11.27
N ASN A 457 1.91 19.24 12.53
CA ASN A 457 3.04 18.39 12.93
C ASN A 457 2.70 16.89 12.92
N PRO A 458 3.16 16.10 11.94
CA PRO A 458 2.86 14.67 11.83
C PRO A 458 3.61 13.83 12.88
N MET A 459 4.66 14.36 13.51
CA MET A 459 5.36 13.70 14.62
C MET A 459 4.49 13.65 15.89
N ALA A 460 3.65 14.68 16.08
CA ALA A 460 2.74 14.75 17.22
C ALA A 460 1.44 13.98 16.98
N ASN A 461 0.95 13.96 15.74
CA ASN A 461 -0.31 13.32 15.38
C ASN A 461 -0.27 12.83 13.93
N LEU A 462 -0.16 11.52 13.72
CA LEU A 462 -0.14 10.91 12.38
C LEU A 462 -1.43 11.17 11.60
N LYS A 463 -2.57 11.38 12.27
CA LYS A 463 -3.87 11.64 11.63
C LYS A 463 -3.90 12.93 10.81
N VAL A 464 -2.95 13.86 11.03
CA VAL A 464 -2.83 15.05 10.18
C VAL A 464 -2.33 14.75 8.77
N LEU A 465 -1.89 13.50 8.52
CA LEU A 465 -1.50 13.01 7.19
C LEU A 465 -2.69 12.53 6.35
N PHE A 466 -3.88 12.32 6.94
CA PHE A 466 -5.07 12.14 6.11
C PHE A 466 -5.25 13.37 5.22
N GLY A 467 -5.58 13.15 3.96
CA GLY A 467 -5.90 14.27 3.05
C GLY A 467 -7.02 15.16 3.59
N THR A 468 -7.93 14.59 4.38
CA THR A 468 -9.01 15.31 5.07
C THR A 468 -8.58 15.99 6.37
N GLY A 469 -7.38 15.70 6.89
CA GLY A 469 -6.93 16.12 8.22
C GLY A 469 -7.50 15.30 9.37
N SER A 470 -7.04 15.60 10.57
CA SER A 470 -7.48 14.99 11.83
C SER A 470 -8.77 15.63 12.33
N ILE A 471 -9.71 14.81 12.82
CA ILE A 471 -10.88 15.29 13.54
C ILE A 471 -10.47 15.65 14.98
N LEU A 472 -10.88 16.83 15.41
CA LEU A 472 -10.75 17.31 16.79
C LEU A 472 -12.10 17.83 17.29
N VAL A 473 -12.30 17.78 18.60
CA VAL A 473 -13.42 18.44 19.27
C VAL A 473 -12.85 19.63 20.02
N ASN A 474 -13.35 20.83 19.73
CA ASN A 474 -12.92 22.07 20.38
C ASN A 474 -13.59 22.27 21.77
N GLU A 475 -13.25 23.35 22.47
CA GLU A 475 -13.80 23.67 23.79
C GLU A 475 -15.30 23.93 23.76
N GLU A 476 -15.84 24.36 22.61
CA GLU A 476 -17.26 24.59 22.35
C GLU A 476 -18.01 23.28 22.00
N ASN A 477 -17.34 22.12 22.04
CA ASN A 477 -17.87 20.81 21.68
C ASN A 477 -18.26 20.70 20.20
N GLU A 478 -17.58 21.46 19.35
CA GLU A 478 -17.76 21.39 17.89
C GLU A 478 -16.69 20.49 17.27
N VAL A 479 -17.09 19.71 16.26
CA VAL A 479 -16.18 18.89 15.48
C VAL A 479 -15.45 19.78 14.45
N THR A 480 -14.15 19.85 14.56
CA THR A 480 -13.27 20.60 13.66
C THR A 480 -12.27 19.67 12.98
N ARG A 481 -11.69 20.12 11.87
CA ARG A 481 -10.58 19.43 11.22
C ARG A 481 -9.30 20.25 11.36
N HIS A 482 -8.22 19.53 11.61
CA HIS A 482 -6.90 20.11 11.78
C HIS A 482 -5.88 19.34 10.93
N GLY A 483 -5.02 20.05 10.25
CA GLY A 483 -4.02 19.44 9.40
C GLY A 483 -4.59 18.93 8.06
N GLY A 484 -3.86 18.05 7.49
CA GLY A 484 -4.13 17.43 6.21
C GLY A 484 -3.01 17.67 5.21
N VAL A 485 -2.86 16.75 4.27
CA VAL A 485 -1.98 16.96 3.13
C VAL A 485 -2.48 18.19 2.35
N VAL A 486 -1.58 19.14 2.12
CA VAL A 486 -1.84 20.35 1.33
C VAL A 486 -1.36 20.13 -0.09
N TYR A 487 -0.10 19.75 -0.24
CA TYR A 487 0.49 19.47 -1.55
C TYR A 487 1.19 18.10 -1.56
N THR A 488 0.99 17.39 -2.65
CA THR A 488 1.80 16.24 -3.02
C THR A 488 2.60 16.60 -4.24
N ILE A 489 3.91 16.51 -4.15
CA ILE A 489 4.83 16.81 -5.25
C ILE A 489 5.40 15.49 -5.73
N LYS A 490 5.19 15.18 -7.00
CA LYS A 490 5.75 14.00 -7.66
C LYS A 490 6.49 14.44 -8.90
N ASP A 491 7.77 14.12 -8.96
CA ASP A 491 8.61 14.44 -10.13
C ASP A 491 8.61 15.96 -10.45
N GLY A 492 8.55 16.81 -9.42
CA GLY A 492 8.47 18.27 -9.52
C GLY A 492 7.09 18.83 -9.91
N ILE A 493 6.10 17.97 -10.13
CA ILE A 493 4.71 18.39 -10.38
C ILE A 493 3.99 18.53 -9.03
N VAL A 494 3.38 19.68 -8.81
CA VAL A 494 2.70 20.05 -7.58
C VAL A 494 1.21 19.77 -7.72
N PHE A 495 0.69 18.81 -6.97
CA PHE A 495 -0.73 18.47 -6.89
C PHE A 495 -1.33 19.08 -5.63
N ASP A 496 -2.43 19.80 -5.77
CA ASP A 496 -3.27 20.24 -4.65
C ASP A 496 -4.09 19.05 -4.14
N ALA A 497 -3.75 18.56 -2.94
CA ALA A 497 -4.38 17.39 -2.36
C ALA A 497 -5.88 17.60 -2.05
N LYS A 498 -6.27 18.83 -1.68
CA LYS A 498 -7.66 19.16 -1.40
C LYS A 498 -8.49 19.21 -2.67
N ALA A 499 -7.92 19.71 -3.77
CA ALA A 499 -8.58 19.69 -5.08
C ALA A 499 -8.79 18.25 -5.56
N LEU A 500 -7.79 17.36 -5.43
CA LEU A 500 -7.92 15.94 -5.78
C LEU A 500 -9.01 15.25 -4.97
N LEU A 501 -9.10 15.51 -3.65
CA LEU A 501 -10.18 14.97 -2.81
C LEU A 501 -11.55 15.47 -3.23
N LYS A 502 -11.67 16.74 -3.60
CA LYS A 502 -12.91 17.32 -4.08
C LYS A 502 -13.39 16.65 -5.38
N ASP A 503 -12.46 16.38 -6.31
CA ASP A 503 -12.78 15.65 -7.54
C ASP A 503 -13.31 14.24 -7.22
N VAL A 504 -12.65 13.52 -6.31
CA VAL A 504 -13.11 12.20 -5.87
C VAL A 504 -14.49 12.26 -5.21
N GLU A 505 -14.75 13.26 -4.37
CA GLU A 505 -16.05 13.46 -3.75
C GLU A 505 -17.17 13.69 -4.80
N GLU A 506 -16.88 14.48 -5.84
CA GLU A 506 -17.84 14.69 -6.94
C GLU A 506 -18.06 13.43 -7.78
N MET A 507 -17.02 12.60 -8.00
CA MET A 507 -17.15 11.28 -8.65
C MET A 507 -18.09 10.38 -7.85
N VAL A 508 -17.89 10.29 -6.52
CA VAL A 508 -18.71 9.46 -5.62
C VAL A 508 -20.15 9.97 -5.57
N LYS A 509 -20.35 11.27 -5.41
CA LYS A 509 -21.67 11.90 -5.41
C LYS A 509 -22.43 11.65 -6.70
N THR A 510 -21.74 11.79 -7.84
CA THR A 510 -22.32 11.52 -9.17
C THR A 510 -22.74 10.05 -9.29
N ALA A 511 -21.88 9.11 -8.87
CA ALA A 511 -22.20 7.70 -8.89
C ALA A 511 -23.40 7.36 -7.99
N LYS A 512 -23.46 7.92 -6.78
CA LYS A 512 -24.59 7.76 -5.84
C LYS A 512 -25.90 8.25 -6.44
N VAL A 513 -25.90 9.43 -7.05
CA VAL A 513 -27.11 10.01 -7.69
C VAL A 513 -27.56 9.15 -8.86
N ASN A 514 -26.65 8.73 -9.74
CA ASN A 514 -26.96 7.91 -10.91
C ASN A 514 -27.52 6.53 -10.55
N GLU A 515 -27.09 5.96 -9.43
CA GLU A 515 -27.50 4.64 -8.98
C GLU A 515 -28.64 4.66 -7.95
N GLY A 516 -29.03 5.85 -7.45
CA GLY A 516 -29.98 6.00 -6.34
C GLY A 516 -29.49 5.26 -5.08
N PHE A 517 -28.20 5.36 -4.78
CA PHE A 517 -27.51 4.56 -3.76
C PHE A 517 -27.07 5.42 -2.57
N GLU A 518 -27.31 4.91 -1.37
CA GLU A 518 -26.79 5.45 -0.12
C GLU A 518 -26.00 4.38 0.62
N ILE A 519 -24.97 4.78 1.36
CA ILE A 519 -24.21 3.86 2.22
C ILE A 519 -25.00 3.65 3.50
N THR A 520 -25.59 2.47 3.65
CA THR A 520 -26.32 2.08 4.86
C THR A 520 -25.35 1.70 5.98
N GLN A 521 -25.49 2.34 7.14
CA GLN A 521 -24.73 2.02 8.33
C GLN A 521 -25.62 1.29 9.35
N PRO A 522 -25.26 0.07 9.78
CA PRO A 522 -26.06 -0.68 10.75
C PRO A 522 -26.23 0.12 12.05
N GLY A 523 -27.46 0.16 12.54
CA GLY A 523 -27.79 0.83 13.80
C GLY A 523 -27.94 2.34 13.74
N LEU A 524 -27.95 2.93 12.53
CA LEU A 524 -28.28 4.36 12.32
C LEU A 524 -29.68 4.55 11.70
N ASP A 525 -30.31 3.49 11.24
CA ASP A 525 -31.62 3.48 10.56
C ASP A 525 -32.77 3.15 11.53
N TYR A 526 -32.84 3.81 12.69
CA TYR A 526 -33.96 3.66 13.65
C TYR A 526 -34.77 4.94 13.78
#